data_331818e66e2653149a7de7c67cf52006
#
_entry.id   331818e66e2653149a7de7c67cf52006
#
_cell.length_a   1.000
_cell.length_b   1.000
_cell.length_c   1.000
_cell.angle_alpha   90.00
_cell.angle_beta   90.00
_cell.angle_gamma   90.00
#
_symmetry.space_group_name_H-M   'P 1'
#
loop_
_entity.id
_entity.type
_entity.pdbx_description
1 polymer ?
#
loop_
_entity_poly.entity_id
_entity_poly.type
_entity_poly.pdbx_seq_one_letter_code
_entity_poly.pdbx_strand_id
1 'polypeptide(L)'
;EVRMGVDVDKKYVDEFKPDAIVVCCGSKPIHLKVPGADGENVKVATDVLMDAAGVGENVAVIGSGMVGAECAIDLAMQGKHVKMIEMQSAIGNEIMAQMRRPLVEKMKALGVEMLPGTRTTEITGEGIKVVNAEGAEEFIPVDTVVTAVGLRSQSALY
;
A
#
# COMPACT_ATOMS: atom_id res chain seq x y z
N GLU A 1 -8.68 20.58 -26.29
CA GLU A 1 -8.91 19.35 -27.06
C GLU A 1 -8.51 18.13 -26.23
N VAL A 2 -9.32 17.06 -26.26
CA VAL A 2 -9.02 15.79 -25.61
C VAL A 2 -9.02 14.70 -26.68
N ARG A 3 -7.96 13.90 -26.74
CA ARG A 3 -7.82 12.76 -27.65
C ARG A 3 -7.75 11.46 -26.82
N MET A 4 -8.79 10.68 -26.88
CA MET A 4 -8.91 9.40 -26.18
C MET A 4 -8.39 8.26 -27.05
N GLY A 5 -7.87 7.19 -26.41
CA GLY A 5 -7.37 5.99 -27.09
C GLY A 5 -6.08 6.23 -27.91
N VAL A 6 -5.31 7.26 -27.56
CA VAL A 6 -4.03 7.57 -28.18
C VAL A 6 -2.90 7.19 -27.20
N ASP A 7 -2.00 6.36 -27.68
CA ASP A 7 -0.75 6.06 -26.97
C ASP A 7 0.31 7.10 -27.40
N VAL A 8 0.76 7.90 -26.45
CA VAL A 8 1.71 9.00 -26.71
C VAL A 8 3.13 8.49 -26.48
N ASP A 9 3.82 8.22 -27.58
CA ASP A 9 5.23 7.86 -27.59
C ASP A 9 6.13 9.02 -28.08
N LYS A 10 7.43 8.79 -28.13
CA LYS A 10 8.39 9.77 -28.64
C LYS A 10 8.06 10.22 -30.07
N LYS A 11 7.61 9.32 -30.95
CA LYS A 11 7.27 9.62 -32.32
C LYS A 11 6.09 10.59 -32.40
N TYR A 12 5.05 10.33 -31.60
CA TYR A 12 3.89 11.23 -31.50
C TYR A 12 4.29 12.64 -31.05
N VAL A 13 5.16 12.73 -30.04
CA VAL A 13 5.68 14.02 -29.55
C VAL A 13 6.48 14.75 -30.63
N ASP A 14 7.38 14.04 -31.34
CA ASP A 14 8.19 14.62 -32.40
C ASP A 14 7.35 15.14 -33.60
N GLU A 15 6.23 14.48 -33.90
CA GLU A 15 5.28 14.88 -34.94
C GLU A 15 4.39 16.05 -34.50
N PHE A 16 3.89 16.02 -33.25
CA PHE A 16 3.00 17.04 -32.69
C PHE A 16 3.71 18.36 -32.38
N LYS A 17 5.01 18.30 -32.03
CA LYS A 17 5.90 19.42 -31.74
C LYS A 17 5.35 20.41 -30.71
N PRO A 18 4.97 19.96 -29.50
CA PRO A 18 4.48 20.88 -28.48
C PRO A 18 5.60 21.78 -27.94
N ASP A 19 5.27 23.00 -27.50
CA ASP A 19 6.22 23.90 -26.83
C ASP A 19 6.61 23.40 -25.44
N ALA A 20 5.72 22.63 -24.76
CA ALA A 20 5.95 22.05 -23.47
C ALA A 20 5.12 20.75 -23.31
N ILE A 21 5.63 19.82 -22.50
CA ILE A 21 4.94 18.54 -22.19
C ILE A 21 4.78 18.43 -20.68
N VAL A 22 3.54 18.15 -20.24
CA VAL A 22 3.25 17.77 -18.86
C VAL A 22 2.94 16.28 -18.83
N VAL A 23 3.80 15.48 -18.18
CA VAL A 23 3.65 14.02 -18.11
C VAL A 23 2.84 13.66 -16.89
N CYS A 24 1.64 13.10 -17.10
CA CYS A 24 0.71 12.67 -16.05
C CYS A 24 0.26 11.23 -16.27
N CYS A 25 1.21 10.31 -16.55
CA CYS A 25 0.93 8.92 -16.91
C CYS A 25 0.63 8.02 -15.69
N GLY A 26 0.44 8.61 -14.51
CA GLY A 26 0.14 7.88 -13.29
C GLY A 26 1.33 7.13 -12.70
N SER A 27 1.03 6.13 -11.87
CA SER A 27 2.02 5.36 -11.13
C SER A 27 1.63 3.88 -11.05
N LYS A 28 2.59 3.04 -10.70
CA LYS A 28 2.37 1.61 -10.39
C LYS A 28 2.74 1.33 -8.93
N PRO A 29 2.04 0.39 -8.27
CA PRO A 29 2.42 -0.07 -6.93
C PRO A 29 3.86 -0.61 -6.92
N ILE A 30 4.57 -0.32 -5.84
CA ILE A 30 5.87 -0.93 -5.56
C ILE A 30 5.62 -2.33 -5.01
N HIS A 31 6.24 -3.34 -5.63
CA HIS A 31 6.19 -4.72 -5.11
C HIS A 31 7.14 -4.87 -3.94
N LEU A 32 6.64 -5.44 -2.84
CA LEU A 32 7.45 -5.78 -1.67
C LEU A 32 8.46 -6.88 -2.06
N LYS A 33 9.73 -6.69 -1.68
CA LYS A 33 10.82 -7.61 -2.03
C LYS A 33 11.15 -8.52 -0.85
N VAL A 34 10.24 -9.40 -0.51
CA VAL A 34 10.43 -10.46 0.49
C VAL A 34 9.95 -11.80 -0.07
N PRO A 35 10.46 -12.95 0.41
CA PRO A 35 9.91 -14.25 0.05
C PRO A 35 8.40 -14.30 0.27
N GLY A 36 7.66 -14.87 -0.67
CA GLY A 36 6.22 -15.02 -0.62
C GLY A 36 5.39 -13.77 -0.97
N ALA A 37 6.01 -12.67 -1.40
CA ALA A 37 5.30 -11.44 -1.75
C ALA A 37 4.36 -11.58 -2.98
N ASP A 38 4.55 -12.63 -3.78
CA ASP A 38 3.69 -12.95 -4.94
C ASP A 38 2.68 -14.07 -4.61
N GLY A 39 2.45 -14.37 -3.31
CA GLY A 39 1.50 -15.39 -2.86
C GLY A 39 0.04 -15.05 -3.22
N GLU A 40 -0.82 -16.06 -3.34
CA GLU A 40 -2.25 -15.90 -3.67
C GLU A 40 -3.01 -15.07 -2.63
N ASN A 41 -2.56 -15.09 -1.37
CA ASN A 41 -3.11 -14.32 -0.27
C ASN A 41 -2.56 -12.88 -0.19
N VAL A 42 -1.69 -12.47 -1.13
CA VAL A 42 -1.13 -11.11 -1.19
C VAL A 42 -1.92 -10.26 -2.17
N LYS A 43 -2.34 -9.08 -1.73
CA LYS A 43 -3.09 -8.10 -2.53
C LYS A 43 -2.42 -6.73 -2.44
N VAL A 44 -2.71 -5.88 -3.42
CA VAL A 44 -2.25 -4.49 -3.42
C VAL A 44 -3.36 -3.59 -2.87
N ALA A 45 -3.01 -2.63 -2.01
CA ALA A 45 -3.98 -1.79 -1.32
C ALA A 45 -4.90 -1.00 -2.28
N THR A 46 -4.38 -0.55 -3.44
CA THR A 46 -5.20 0.15 -4.44
C THR A 46 -6.29 -0.74 -5.03
N ASP A 47 -6.01 -2.03 -5.22
CA ASP A 47 -6.97 -2.98 -5.78
C ASP A 47 -8.02 -3.34 -4.72
N VAL A 48 -7.60 -3.51 -3.46
CA VAL A 48 -8.50 -3.76 -2.32
C VAL A 48 -9.45 -2.59 -2.08
N LEU A 49 -8.99 -1.34 -2.23
CA LEU A 49 -9.85 -0.14 -2.12
C LEU A 49 -10.88 -0.03 -3.26
N MET A 50 -10.59 -0.61 -4.41
CA MET A 50 -11.53 -0.67 -5.53
C MET A 50 -12.54 -1.80 -5.38
N ASP A 51 -12.07 -2.96 -4.91
CA ASP A 51 -12.89 -4.14 -4.64
C ASP A 51 -12.23 -5.02 -3.56
N ALA A 52 -12.85 -5.09 -2.40
CA ALA A 52 -12.39 -5.91 -1.27
C ALA A 52 -12.77 -7.40 -1.41
N ALA A 53 -13.32 -7.84 -2.54
CA ALA A 53 -13.66 -9.24 -2.75
C ALA A 53 -12.46 -10.17 -2.58
N GLY A 54 -12.65 -11.25 -1.84
CA GLY A 54 -11.61 -12.23 -1.54
C GLY A 54 -10.57 -11.76 -0.51
N VAL A 55 -10.85 -10.70 0.26
CA VAL A 55 -10.09 -10.37 1.48
C VAL A 55 -10.66 -11.17 2.65
N GLY A 56 -9.80 -11.92 3.34
CA GLY A 56 -10.15 -12.73 4.52
C GLY A 56 -10.54 -11.89 5.74
N GLU A 57 -10.75 -12.56 6.87
CA GLU A 57 -11.15 -11.88 8.12
C GLU A 57 -9.97 -11.24 8.86
N ASN A 58 -8.79 -11.89 8.85
CA ASN A 58 -7.58 -11.42 9.53
C ASN A 58 -6.61 -10.87 8.49
N VAL A 59 -6.35 -9.57 8.55
CA VAL A 59 -5.62 -8.87 7.50
C VAL A 59 -4.38 -8.17 8.06
N ALA A 60 -3.22 -8.39 7.42
CA ALA A 60 -2.05 -7.55 7.63
C ALA A 60 -1.96 -6.48 6.52
N VAL A 61 -1.95 -5.21 6.87
CA VAL A 61 -1.64 -4.11 5.95
C VAL A 61 -0.19 -3.69 6.17
N ILE A 62 0.65 -3.88 5.16
CA ILE A 62 2.09 -3.56 5.21
C ILE A 62 2.32 -2.17 4.61
N GLY A 63 2.75 -1.24 5.43
CA GLY A 63 2.96 0.17 5.10
C GLY A 63 1.86 1.06 5.63
N SER A 64 2.25 2.13 6.33
CA SER A 64 1.35 3.07 7.01
C SER A 64 1.28 4.46 6.36
N GLY A 65 1.62 4.57 5.07
CA GLY A 65 1.37 5.79 4.30
C GLY A 65 -0.13 6.05 4.13
N MET A 66 -0.50 7.11 3.39
CA MET A 66 -1.90 7.51 3.20
C MET A 66 -2.77 6.34 2.71
N VAL A 67 -2.36 5.66 1.63
CA VAL A 67 -3.11 4.55 1.02
C VAL A 67 -3.26 3.38 2.00
N GLY A 68 -2.20 3.04 2.75
CA GLY A 68 -2.25 1.97 3.75
C GLY A 68 -3.20 2.31 4.91
N ALA A 69 -3.18 3.55 5.40
CA ALA A 69 -4.06 4.01 6.45
C ALA A 69 -5.54 4.01 6.01
N GLU A 70 -5.83 4.48 4.79
CA GLU A 70 -7.18 4.46 4.21
C GLU A 70 -7.68 3.03 4.02
N CYS A 71 -6.84 2.13 3.50
CA CYS A 71 -7.17 0.72 3.31
C CYS A 71 -7.45 0.02 4.67
N ALA A 72 -6.61 0.27 5.68
CA ALA A 72 -6.81 -0.30 7.02
C ALA A 72 -8.12 0.19 7.67
N ILE A 73 -8.44 1.47 7.50
CA ILE A 73 -9.71 2.03 7.98
C ILE A 73 -10.90 1.40 7.26
N ASP A 74 -10.85 1.30 5.94
CA ASP A 74 -11.93 0.73 5.13
C ASP A 74 -12.20 -0.72 5.50
N LEU A 75 -11.16 -1.55 5.58
CA LEU A 75 -11.26 -2.95 5.98
C LEU A 75 -11.79 -3.12 7.42
N ALA A 76 -11.33 -2.28 8.36
CA ALA A 76 -11.83 -2.31 9.73
C ALA A 76 -13.30 -1.86 9.84
N MET A 77 -13.75 -0.91 9.00
CA MET A 77 -15.16 -0.52 8.90
C MET A 77 -16.03 -1.64 8.32
N GLN A 78 -15.47 -2.54 7.52
CA GLN A 78 -16.12 -3.76 7.03
C GLN A 78 -16.14 -4.89 8.07
N GLY A 79 -15.59 -4.67 9.27
CA GLY A 79 -15.54 -5.63 10.37
C GLY A 79 -14.34 -6.57 10.35
N LYS A 80 -13.35 -6.35 9.49
CA LYS A 80 -12.12 -7.16 9.44
C LYS A 80 -11.22 -6.87 10.63
N HIS A 81 -10.46 -7.89 11.06
CA HIS A 81 -9.40 -7.75 12.07
C HIS A 81 -8.11 -7.29 11.38
N VAL A 82 -7.77 -6.02 11.53
CA VAL A 82 -6.65 -5.42 10.80
C VAL A 82 -5.45 -5.18 11.69
N LYS A 83 -4.28 -5.68 11.26
CA LYS A 83 -2.96 -5.36 11.81
C LYS A 83 -2.19 -4.51 10.80
N MET A 84 -1.76 -3.32 11.21
CA MET A 84 -0.92 -2.44 10.37
C MET A 84 0.54 -2.61 10.73
N ILE A 85 1.34 -3.03 9.78
CA ILE A 85 2.78 -3.28 9.94
C ILE A 85 3.55 -2.11 9.34
N GLU A 86 4.40 -1.48 10.14
CA GLU A 86 5.19 -0.33 9.71
C GLU A 86 6.66 -0.48 10.15
N MET A 87 7.58 -0.44 9.19
CA MET A 87 9.01 -0.56 9.48
C MET A 87 9.62 0.68 10.15
N GLN A 88 9.03 1.84 9.95
CA GLN A 88 9.45 3.07 10.63
C GLN A 88 8.95 3.07 12.08
N SER A 89 9.62 3.84 12.93
CA SER A 89 9.30 3.93 14.37
C SER A 89 7.95 4.57 14.69
N ALA A 90 7.22 5.06 13.68
CA ALA A 90 5.93 5.70 13.87
C ALA A 90 4.97 5.47 12.70
N ILE A 91 3.71 5.22 13.00
CA ILE A 91 2.63 5.08 12.03
C ILE A 91 2.38 6.41 11.31
N GLY A 92 2.24 6.33 9.97
CA GLY A 92 1.89 7.49 9.15
C GLY A 92 2.94 8.58 9.11
N ASN A 93 4.23 8.24 9.27
CA ASN A 93 5.31 9.22 9.35
C ASN A 93 5.43 10.09 8.08
N GLU A 94 5.01 9.57 6.93
CA GLU A 94 4.99 10.29 5.64
C GLU A 94 3.69 11.07 5.40
N ILE A 95 2.70 10.93 6.29
CA ILE A 95 1.43 11.66 6.19
C ILE A 95 1.62 13.06 6.79
N MET A 96 1.09 14.07 6.10
CA MET A 96 1.09 15.44 6.64
C MET A 96 0.50 15.49 8.04
N ALA A 97 1.14 16.22 8.95
CA ALA A 97 0.83 16.22 10.38
C ALA A 97 -0.66 16.51 10.69
N GLN A 98 -1.29 17.37 9.90
CA GLN A 98 -2.71 17.74 10.05
C GLN A 98 -3.65 16.58 9.77
N MET A 99 -3.27 15.66 8.87
CA MET A 99 -4.07 14.50 8.47
C MET A 99 -3.71 13.25 9.28
N ARG A 100 -2.45 13.14 9.71
CA ARG A 100 -1.93 11.96 10.42
C ARG A 100 -2.70 11.68 11.73
N ARG A 101 -2.86 12.71 12.56
CA ARG A 101 -3.50 12.54 13.87
C ARG A 101 -4.95 12.03 13.75
N PRO A 102 -5.83 12.64 12.95
CA PRO A 102 -7.19 12.13 12.75
C PRO A 102 -7.24 10.70 12.23
N LEU A 103 -6.35 10.32 11.28
CA LEU A 103 -6.28 8.97 10.73
C LEU A 103 -5.86 7.95 11.79
N VAL A 104 -4.82 8.24 12.59
CA VAL A 104 -4.36 7.36 13.67
C VAL A 104 -5.44 7.21 14.74
N GLU A 105 -6.14 8.28 15.11
CA GLU A 105 -7.26 8.22 16.08
C GLU A 105 -8.42 7.39 15.50
N LYS A 106 -8.74 7.53 14.22
CA LYS A 106 -9.76 6.73 13.54
C LYS A 106 -9.40 5.24 13.52
N MET A 107 -8.16 4.88 13.16
CA MET A 107 -7.69 3.50 13.18
C MET A 107 -7.80 2.89 14.59
N LYS A 108 -7.36 3.64 15.62
CA LYS A 108 -7.51 3.21 17.03
C LYS A 108 -8.97 2.96 17.41
N ALA A 109 -9.86 3.87 17.06
CA ALA A 109 -11.28 3.76 17.36
C ALA A 109 -11.96 2.55 16.67
N LEU A 110 -11.43 2.13 15.52
CA LEU A 110 -11.88 0.94 14.79
C LEU A 110 -11.18 -0.35 15.22
N GLY A 111 -10.27 -0.31 16.19
CA GLY A 111 -9.57 -1.48 16.70
C GLY A 111 -8.43 -1.98 15.79
N VAL A 112 -7.92 -1.14 14.89
CA VAL A 112 -6.72 -1.49 14.10
C VAL A 112 -5.52 -1.61 15.03
N GLU A 113 -4.90 -2.79 15.05
CA GLU A 113 -3.65 -3.02 15.78
C GLU A 113 -2.48 -2.45 14.97
N MET A 114 -1.79 -1.47 15.53
CA MET A 114 -0.70 -0.77 14.85
C MET A 114 0.65 -1.20 15.41
N LEU A 115 1.54 -1.71 14.55
CA LEU A 115 2.85 -2.26 14.89
C LEU A 115 3.95 -1.45 14.22
N PRO A 116 4.31 -0.27 14.78
CA PRO A 116 5.45 0.51 14.30
C PRO A 116 6.78 -0.17 14.67
N GLY A 117 7.86 0.16 13.96
CA GLY A 117 9.18 -0.44 14.14
C GLY A 117 9.23 -1.92 13.74
N THR A 118 8.23 -2.42 13.02
CA THR A 118 8.06 -3.83 12.68
C THR A 118 8.27 -4.04 11.18
N ARG A 119 9.25 -4.84 10.81
CA ARG A 119 9.62 -5.11 9.42
C ARG A 119 9.21 -6.52 9.00
N THR A 120 8.41 -6.64 7.97
CA THR A 120 8.09 -7.94 7.34
C THR A 120 9.33 -8.51 6.68
N THR A 121 9.61 -9.79 6.92
CA THR A 121 10.75 -10.54 6.38
C THR A 121 10.35 -11.66 5.43
N GLU A 122 9.16 -12.22 5.60
CA GLU A 122 8.62 -13.29 4.75
C GLU A 122 7.08 -13.27 4.82
N ILE A 123 6.44 -13.67 3.74
CA ILE A 123 4.99 -13.91 3.67
C ILE A 123 4.78 -15.39 3.38
N THR A 124 3.83 -16.00 4.06
CA THR A 124 3.42 -17.40 3.84
C THR A 124 1.92 -17.48 3.59
N GLY A 125 1.40 -18.64 3.22
CA GLY A 125 -0.05 -18.86 3.08
C GLY A 125 -0.83 -18.73 4.40
N GLU A 126 -0.15 -18.77 5.55
CA GLU A 126 -0.76 -18.75 6.89
C GLU A 126 -0.53 -17.44 7.64
N GLY A 127 0.29 -16.54 7.10
CA GLY A 127 0.61 -15.26 7.75
C GLY A 127 1.93 -14.65 7.32
N ILE A 128 2.49 -13.81 8.18
CA ILE A 128 3.74 -13.09 7.94
C ILE A 128 4.76 -13.34 9.04
N LYS A 129 6.05 -13.41 8.67
CA LYS A 129 7.17 -13.32 9.61
C LYS A 129 7.64 -11.86 9.66
N VAL A 130 7.87 -11.38 10.86
CA VAL A 130 8.31 -10.00 11.10
C VAL A 130 9.48 -9.97 12.06
N VAL A 131 10.22 -8.87 12.04
CA VAL A 131 11.17 -8.48 13.09
C VAL A 131 10.63 -7.23 13.73
N ASN A 132 10.35 -7.28 15.03
CA ASN A 132 9.79 -6.17 15.79
C ASN A 132 10.85 -5.10 16.16
N ALA A 133 10.43 -4.05 16.86
CA ALA A 133 11.29 -2.93 17.27
C ALA A 133 12.45 -3.35 18.19
N GLU A 134 12.30 -4.43 18.96
CA GLU A 134 13.30 -5.01 19.85
C GLU A 134 14.27 -5.97 19.12
N GLY A 135 14.03 -6.23 17.83
CA GLY A 135 14.81 -7.16 17.01
C GLY A 135 14.40 -8.62 17.17
N ALA A 136 13.30 -8.91 17.84
CA ALA A 136 12.77 -10.27 17.96
C ALA A 136 12.01 -10.68 16.69
N GLU A 137 12.19 -11.93 16.30
CA GLU A 137 11.41 -12.55 15.22
C GLU A 137 10.06 -13.04 15.75
N GLU A 138 8.99 -12.71 15.03
CA GLU A 138 7.62 -13.09 15.37
C GLU A 138 6.88 -13.59 14.12
N PHE A 139 5.92 -14.49 14.34
CA PHE A 139 4.97 -14.90 13.32
C PHE A 139 3.59 -14.33 13.65
N ILE A 140 3.00 -13.63 12.69
CA ILE A 140 1.67 -13.04 12.80
C ILE A 140 0.74 -13.80 11.84
N PRO A 141 -0.20 -14.62 12.38
CA PRO A 141 -1.17 -15.32 11.56
C PRO A 141 -2.18 -14.34 10.94
N VAL A 142 -2.37 -14.43 9.62
CA VAL A 142 -3.35 -13.65 8.86
C VAL A 142 -3.81 -14.41 7.63
N ASP A 143 -5.03 -14.16 7.19
CA ASP A 143 -5.62 -14.78 5.99
C ASP A 143 -5.21 -14.03 4.71
N THR A 144 -5.01 -12.72 4.83
CA THR A 144 -4.68 -11.85 3.69
C THR A 144 -3.60 -10.85 4.09
N VAL A 145 -2.69 -10.62 3.16
CA VAL A 145 -1.66 -9.59 3.26
C VAL A 145 -1.93 -8.51 2.22
N VAL A 146 -2.08 -7.27 2.67
CA VAL A 146 -2.28 -6.11 1.78
C VAL A 146 -1.02 -5.26 1.77
N THR A 147 -0.41 -5.09 0.60
CA THR A 147 0.80 -4.28 0.45
C THR A 147 0.48 -2.84 0.09
N ALA A 148 1.01 -1.89 0.87
CA ALA A 148 0.84 -0.44 0.72
C ALA A 148 2.19 0.29 0.84
N VAL A 149 3.24 -0.28 0.23
CA VAL A 149 4.64 0.17 0.38
C VAL A 149 5.05 1.29 -0.61
N GLY A 150 4.07 1.96 -1.17
CA GLY A 150 4.25 3.13 -2.03
C GLY A 150 3.94 2.89 -3.50
N LEU A 151 4.06 3.97 -4.26
CA LEU A 151 3.80 4.03 -5.70
C LEU A 151 5.03 4.56 -6.42
N ARG A 152 5.31 4.02 -7.60
CA ARG A 152 6.38 4.50 -8.48
C ARG A 152 5.78 5.15 -9.72
N SER A 153 6.16 6.39 -10.00
CA SER A 153 5.70 7.11 -11.20
C SER A 153 6.10 6.36 -12.48
N GLN A 154 5.23 6.43 -13.47
CA GLN A 154 5.52 5.95 -14.82
C GLN A 154 6.17 7.08 -15.60
N SER A 155 7.44 6.89 -15.99
CA SER A 155 8.29 7.90 -16.64
C SER A 155 8.85 7.41 -17.99
N ALA A 156 8.06 6.64 -18.74
CA ALA A 156 8.51 6.02 -19.99
C ALA A 156 8.73 7.02 -21.15
N LEU A 157 8.27 8.27 -21.01
CA LEU A 157 8.41 9.32 -22.03
C LEU A 157 9.70 10.16 -21.90
N TYR A 158 10.54 9.92 -20.88
CA TYR A 158 11.84 10.63 -20.70
C TYR A 158 12.91 9.73 -20.08
#